data_77bfa602dbdb4fc15539c08a0af5f4a5
#
_entry.id   77bfa602dbdb4fc15539c08a0af5f4a5
#
_cell.length_a   1.000
_cell.length_b   1.000
_cell.length_c   1.000
_cell.angle_alpha   90.00
_cell.angle_beta   90.00
_cell.angle_gamma   90.00
#
_symmetry.space_group_name_H-M   'P 1'
#
loop_
_entity.id
_entity.type
_entity.pdbx_description
1 polymer ?
#
loop_
_entity_poly.entity_id
_entity_poly.type
_entity_poly.pdbx_seq_one_letter_code
_entity_poly.pdbx_strand_id
1 'polypeptide(L)'
;RQRQMCIRDRFWTKDPAPLLPRLDELDGMGYRYLFQFTLTPYGPEIEPGLRDKRAIVETFQALGRRLGRGRVLWRYDPILFTDAIGLAWHEARFRKLCKVLSPFTDQVTVSFLDPYPGRPMGGRRPPNALEMQGLAAMLGQTAKEYHLSIVACCEAGDFSPHGIGRAACIDRARLERLCGGPLRLGADRGQRPGCGCCESVDIGAYDTCPSGCRYCYANRSPARTCLLYTSDAADDL
;
A
#
# COMPACT_ATOMS: atom_id res chain seq x y z
N ARG A 1 -1.28 -11.02 -36.91
CA ARG A 1 -1.66 -10.03 -35.84
C ARG A 1 -1.12 -10.61 -34.55
N GLN A 2 0.07 -10.20 -34.12
CA GLN A 2 0.55 -10.45 -32.76
C GLN A 2 -0.41 -9.80 -31.81
N ARG A 3 -1.10 -10.59 -30.97
CA ARG A 3 -1.79 -10.10 -29.80
C ARG A 3 -0.71 -9.55 -28.86
N GLN A 4 -0.51 -8.25 -28.83
CA GLN A 4 0.22 -7.62 -27.74
C GLN A 4 -0.51 -8.00 -26.45
N MET A 5 0.02 -8.97 -25.73
CA MET A 5 -0.39 -9.23 -24.36
C MET A 5 0.06 -8.02 -23.55
N CYS A 6 -0.87 -7.17 -23.17
CA CYS A 6 -0.61 -6.08 -22.27
C CYS A 6 -0.28 -6.66 -20.89
N ILE A 7 1.00 -6.75 -20.56
CA ILE A 7 1.45 -7.19 -19.23
C ILE A 7 1.14 -6.06 -18.28
N ARG A 8 0.41 -6.39 -17.20
CA ARG A 8 -0.12 -5.43 -16.23
C ARG A 8 0.38 -5.83 -14.86
N ASP A 9 1.18 -4.98 -14.28
CA ASP A 9 1.76 -5.22 -12.98
C ASP A 9 1.26 -4.22 -11.95
N ARG A 10 1.21 -4.69 -10.72
CA ARG A 10 0.96 -3.85 -9.57
C ARG A 10 2.02 -4.09 -8.52
N PHE A 11 2.80 -3.05 -8.28
CA PHE A 11 3.84 -3.10 -7.27
C PHE A 11 3.28 -2.68 -5.91
N TRP A 12 3.32 -3.59 -4.93
CA TRP A 12 3.10 -3.26 -3.53
C TRP A 12 4.44 -3.00 -2.87
N THR A 13 4.65 -1.81 -2.40
CA THR A 13 5.94 -1.44 -1.83
C THR A 13 5.81 -0.36 -0.76
N LYS A 14 6.75 -0.32 0.16
CA LYS A 14 6.97 0.79 1.11
C LYS A 14 8.10 1.71 0.67
N ASP A 15 8.99 1.23 -0.18
CA ASP A 15 10.11 1.99 -0.70
C ASP A 15 10.54 1.48 -2.08
N PRO A 16 10.02 2.09 -3.16
CA PRO A 16 10.40 1.71 -4.52
C PRO A 16 11.66 2.42 -5.03
N ALA A 17 12.45 3.08 -4.17
CA ALA A 17 13.62 3.83 -4.63
C ALA A 17 14.59 3.00 -5.49
N PRO A 18 14.88 1.72 -5.17
CA PRO A 18 15.75 0.90 -6.03
C PRO A 18 15.17 0.62 -7.42
N LEU A 19 13.84 0.68 -7.57
CA LEU A 19 13.16 0.42 -8.85
C LEU A 19 13.08 1.66 -9.74
N LEU A 20 13.14 2.87 -9.15
CA LEU A 20 13.02 4.13 -9.91
C LEU A 20 13.95 4.23 -11.12
N PRO A 21 15.25 3.91 -11.01
CA PRO A 21 16.18 3.96 -12.16
C PRO A 21 15.86 2.94 -13.27
N ARG A 22 15.09 1.91 -12.96
CA ARG A 22 14.74 0.82 -13.88
C ARG A 22 13.37 0.98 -14.54
N LEU A 23 12.65 2.06 -14.26
CA LEU A 23 11.32 2.27 -14.84
C LEU A 23 11.37 2.46 -16.36
N ASP A 24 12.45 3.04 -16.89
CA ASP A 24 12.63 3.18 -18.36
C ASP A 24 12.78 1.82 -19.04
N GLU A 25 13.42 0.86 -18.38
CA GLU A 25 13.54 -0.52 -18.85
C GLU A 25 12.16 -1.20 -18.92
N LEU A 26 11.34 -1.04 -17.85
CA LEU A 26 9.98 -1.56 -17.85
C LEU A 26 9.09 -0.92 -18.92
N ASP A 27 9.21 0.39 -19.11
CA ASP A 27 8.49 1.12 -20.14
C ASP A 27 8.91 0.65 -21.54
N GLY A 28 10.21 0.43 -21.77
CA GLY A 28 10.77 -0.11 -23.02
C GLY A 28 10.30 -1.53 -23.35
N MET A 29 10.09 -2.36 -22.32
CA MET A 29 9.51 -3.70 -22.45
C MET A 29 7.99 -3.68 -22.69
N GLY A 30 7.35 -2.51 -22.65
CA GLY A 30 5.91 -2.38 -22.87
C GLY A 30 5.02 -2.69 -21.64
N TYR A 31 5.60 -2.78 -20.46
CA TYR A 31 4.84 -3.01 -19.23
C TYR A 31 3.91 -1.83 -18.93
N ARG A 32 2.71 -2.14 -18.46
CA ARG A 32 1.76 -1.18 -17.90
C ARG A 32 1.59 -1.47 -16.42
N TYR A 33 1.96 -0.56 -15.55
CA TYR A 33 2.03 -0.81 -14.11
C TYR A 33 1.47 0.32 -13.26
N LEU A 34 1.06 -0.05 -12.05
CA LEU A 34 0.58 0.82 -10.99
C LEU A 34 1.38 0.55 -9.72
N PHE A 35 1.51 1.55 -8.87
CA PHE A 35 2.07 1.38 -7.54
C PHE A 35 0.99 1.48 -6.46
N GLN A 36 0.95 0.49 -5.58
CA GLN A 36 0.34 0.56 -4.27
C GLN A 36 1.45 0.92 -3.29
N PHE A 37 1.63 2.20 -3.05
CA PHE A 37 2.70 2.70 -2.21
C PHE A 37 2.22 2.82 -0.76
N THR A 38 2.67 1.91 0.09
CA THR A 38 2.35 1.96 1.51
C THR A 38 3.26 2.96 2.21
N LEU A 39 2.68 4.06 2.67
CA LEU A 39 3.37 5.10 3.42
C LEU A 39 2.58 5.43 4.68
N THR A 40 3.15 5.05 5.81
CA THR A 40 2.64 5.24 7.16
C THR A 40 3.57 6.15 7.94
N PRO A 41 3.09 6.87 8.96
CA PRO A 41 3.91 7.81 9.72
C PRO A 41 4.69 7.17 10.88
N TYR A 42 4.73 5.83 10.97
CA TYR A 42 5.41 5.12 12.05
C TYR A 42 6.91 5.29 11.98
N GLY A 43 7.55 5.39 13.14
CA GLY A 43 8.98 5.47 13.30
C GLY A 43 9.68 4.10 13.29
N PRO A 44 10.99 4.08 13.54
CA PRO A 44 11.80 2.85 13.52
C PRO A 44 11.42 1.86 14.61
N GLU A 45 10.71 2.28 15.65
CA GLU A 45 10.16 1.39 16.68
C GLU A 45 9.13 0.40 16.13
N ILE A 46 8.46 0.76 15.02
CA ILE A 46 7.46 -0.07 14.34
C ILE A 46 7.96 -0.54 12.96
N GLU A 47 8.71 0.31 12.25
CA GLU A 47 9.23 0.06 10.89
C GLU A 47 10.75 0.23 10.84
N PRO A 48 11.54 -0.65 11.48
CA PRO A 48 12.96 -0.45 11.75
C PRO A 48 13.85 -0.44 10.50
N GLY A 49 13.49 -1.17 9.45
CA GLY A 49 14.31 -1.30 8.25
C GLY A 49 13.95 -0.32 7.13
N LEU A 50 13.09 0.65 7.39
CA LEU A 50 12.78 1.68 6.39
C LEU A 50 13.75 2.85 6.47
N ARG A 51 14.05 3.43 5.32
CA ARG A 51 14.78 4.70 5.21
C ARG A 51 14.04 5.82 5.95
N ASP A 52 14.70 6.94 6.11
CA ASP A 52 14.08 8.17 6.62
C ASP A 52 12.75 8.49 5.89
N LYS A 53 11.74 8.88 6.65
CA LYS A 53 10.39 9.11 6.09
C LYS A 53 10.34 10.29 5.11
N ARG A 54 11.23 11.27 5.22
CA ARG A 54 11.31 12.37 4.25
C ARG A 54 11.78 11.84 2.91
N ALA A 55 12.82 11.01 2.90
CA ALA A 55 13.33 10.37 1.69
C ALA A 55 12.29 9.48 1.04
N ILE A 56 11.44 8.77 1.82
CA ILE A 56 10.32 7.98 1.29
C ILE A 56 9.23 8.87 0.69
N VAL A 57 8.90 10.00 1.32
CA VAL A 57 7.96 11.00 0.77
C VAL A 57 8.51 11.58 -0.55
N GLU A 58 9.78 11.93 -0.62
CA GLU A 58 10.43 12.40 -1.85
C GLU A 58 10.37 11.36 -2.97
N THR A 59 10.60 10.08 -2.63
CA THR A 59 10.43 8.94 -3.55
C THR A 59 9.00 8.83 -4.07
N PHE A 60 8.00 8.98 -3.19
CA PHE A 60 6.59 8.98 -3.57
C PHE A 60 6.27 10.12 -4.55
N GLN A 61 6.75 11.32 -4.23
CA GLN A 61 6.54 12.51 -5.06
C GLN A 61 7.23 12.38 -6.43
N ALA A 62 8.46 11.86 -6.46
CA ALA A 62 9.19 11.60 -7.70
C ALA A 62 8.43 10.60 -8.59
N LEU A 63 7.93 9.52 -8.00
CA LEU A 63 7.13 8.52 -8.70
C LEU A 63 5.81 9.11 -9.22
N GLY A 64 5.11 9.92 -8.41
CA GLY A 64 3.89 10.62 -8.80
C GLY A 64 4.09 11.62 -9.93
N ARG A 65 5.20 12.36 -9.93
CA ARG A 65 5.58 13.25 -11.04
C ARG A 65 5.83 12.47 -12.34
N ARG A 66 6.51 11.33 -12.25
CA ARG A 66 6.84 10.51 -13.41
C ARG A 66 5.62 9.79 -14.00
N LEU A 67 4.79 9.19 -13.16
CA LEU A 67 3.70 8.30 -13.59
C LEU A 67 2.34 8.98 -13.65
N GLY A 68 2.17 10.09 -12.96
CA GLY A 68 0.89 10.76 -12.77
C GLY A 68 0.09 10.20 -11.59
N ARG A 69 -0.83 11.03 -11.07
CA ARG A 69 -1.62 10.80 -9.84
C ARG A 69 -2.41 9.48 -9.86
N GLY A 70 -2.91 9.07 -11.01
CA GLY A 70 -3.75 7.88 -11.14
C GLY A 70 -2.96 6.56 -11.14
N ARG A 71 -1.64 6.60 -11.17
CA ARG A 71 -0.77 5.40 -11.21
C ARG A 71 0.00 5.15 -9.91
N VAL A 72 -0.02 6.07 -8.97
CA VAL A 72 0.60 5.93 -7.64
C VAL A 72 -0.48 6.06 -6.59
N LEU A 73 -0.90 4.93 -6.03
CA LEU A 73 -1.98 4.86 -5.05
C LEU A 73 -1.37 4.80 -3.65
N TRP A 74 -1.77 5.72 -2.82
CA TRP A 74 -1.29 5.75 -1.44
C TRP A 74 -2.04 4.71 -0.59
N ARG A 75 -1.30 3.94 0.22
CA ARG A 75 -1.85 3.08 1.27
C ARG A 75 -1.42 3.59 2.64
N TYR A 76 -2.38 3.96 3.44
CA TYR A 76 -2.22 4.26 4.86
C TYR A 76 -2.62 3.02 5.66
N ASP A 77 -1.74 2.03 5.69
CA ASP A 77 -2.05 0.64 6.04
C ASP A 77 -0.82 -0.07 6.66
N PRO A 78 -0.99 -0.71 7.82
CA PRO A 78 -2.17 -0.74 8.67
C PRO A 78 -2.28 0.46 9.61
N ILE A 79 -3.51 0.80 10.01
CA ILE A 79 -3.78 1.70 11.14
C ILE A 79 -3.74 0.87 12.42
N LEU A 80 -2.85 1.20 13.33
CA LEU A 80 -2.68 0.51 14.60
C LEU A 80 -2.64 1.50 15.77
N PHE A 81 -3.02 1.02 16.93
CA PHE A 81 -3.01 1.78 18.18
C PHE A 81 -1.96 1.21 19.14
N THR A 82 -1.40 2.09 19.96
CA THR A 82 -0.56 1.80 21.12
C THR A 82 -0.94 2.79 22.22
N ASP A 83 -0.29 2.73 23.38
CA ASP A 83 -0.50 3.73 24.42
C ASP A 83 -0.18 5.17 23.97
N ALA A 84 0.76 5.32 23.01
CA ALA A 84 1.17 6.61 22.47
C ALA A 84 0.53 6.96 21.11
N ILE A 85 -0.07 5.99 20.44
CA ILE A 85 -0.63 6.13 19.09
C ILE A 85 -2.14 5.91 19.19
N GLY A 86 -2.90 6.98 19.10
CA GLY A 86 -4.36 6.96 19.13
C GLY A 86 -4.95 7.88 18.06
N LEU A 87 -6.25 8.20 18.20
CA LEU A 87 -7.00 8.98 17.23
C LEU A 87 -6.33 10.32 16.88
N ALA A 88 -6.04 11.14 17.89
CA ALA A 88 -5.43 12.46 17.70
C ALA A 88 -4.04 12.39 17.04
N TRP A 89 -3.27 11.34 17.35
CA TRP A 89 -1.99 11.10 16.71
C TRP A 89 -2.15 10.80 15.21
N HIS A 90 -3.13 9.92 14.86
CA HIS A 90 -3.43 9.61 13.46
C HIS A 90 -3.94 10.85 12.73
N GLU A 91 -4.81 11.64 13.33
CA GLU A 91 -5.32 12.87 12.73
C GLU A 91 -4.20 13.82 12.32
N ALA A 92 -3.32 14.14 13.27
CA ALA A 92 -2.21 15.04 13.02
C ALA A 92 -1.26 14.52 11.90
N ARG A 93 -0.98 13.21 11.90
CA ARG A 93 -0.07 12.59 10.94
C ARG A 93 -0.69 12.40 9.56
N PHE A 94 -1.95 11.95 9.51
CA PHE A 94 -2.67 11.77 8.25
C PHE A 94 -2.84 13.10 7.52
N ARG A 95 -3.23 14.16 8.23
CA ARG A 95 -3.34 15.51 7.66
C ARG A 95 -2.00 16.01 7.07
N LYS A 96 -0.89 15.77 7.77
CA LYS A 96 0.46 16.11 7.25
C LYS A 96 0.77 15.34 5.97
N LEU A 97 0.45 14.05 5.93
CA LEU A 97 0.68 13.23 4.74
C LEU A 97 -0.25 13.64 3.59
N CYS A 98 -1.53 13.89 3.85
CA CYS A 98 -2.44 14.42 2.83
C CYS A 98 -1.89 15.68 2.17
N LYS A 99 -1.39 16.64 2.97
CA LYS A 99 -0.82 17.89 2.48
C LYS A 99 0.32 17.68 1.49
N VAL A 100 1.20 16.70 1.72
CA VAL A 100 2.40 16.49 0.90
C VAL A 100 2.23 15.47 -0.20
N LEU A 101 1.20 14.59 -0.12
CA LEU A 101 0.99 13.50 -1.08
C LEU A 101 -0.16 13.77 -2.07
N SER A 102 -1.18 14.55 -1.69
CA SER A 102 -2.36 14.78 -2.54
C SER A 102 -2.05 15.37 -3.93
N PRO A 103 -0.98 16.14 -4.16
CA PRO A 103 -0.62 16.54 -5.52
C PRO A 103 -0.17 15.38 -6.41
N PHE A 104 0.22 14.23 -5.83
CA PHE A 104 0.89 13.12 -6.51
C PHE A 104 0.07 11.82 -6.54
N THR A 105 -1.08 11.79 -5.88
CA THR A 105 -2.00 10.65 -5.87
C THR A 105 -3.45 11.13 -5.93
N ASP A 106 -4.34 10.31 -6.43
CA ASP A 106 -5.79 10.57 -6.46
C ASP A 106 -6.57 9.77 -5.40
N GLN A 107 -5.91 8.78 -4.77
CA GLN A 107 -6.57 7.87 -3.86
C GLN A 107 -5.70 7.50 -2.67
N VAL A 108 -6.32 7.39 -1.52
CA VAL A 108 -5.76 6.71 -0.35
C VAL A 108 -6.58 5.47 0.00
N THR A 109 -5.90 4.34 0.20
CA THR A 109 -6.48 3.11 0.74
C THR A 109 -6.10 2.99 2.20
N VAL A 110 -7.08 2.76 3.06
CA VAL A 110 -6.89 2.54 4.51
C VAL A 110 -7.24 1.11 4.88
N SER A 111 -6.59 0.59 5.91
CA SER A 111 -6.89 -0.72 6.51
C SER A 111 -6.47 -0.70 7.97
N PHE A 112 -7.21 -1.39 8.82
CA PHE A 112 -6.87 -1.53 10.23
C PHE A 112 -5.96 -2.74 10.46
N LEU A 113 -5.22 -2.74 11.55
CA LEU A 113 -4.34 -3.82 11.91
C LEU A 113 -5.14 -5.12 12.13
N ASP A 114 -4.80 -6.15 11.37
CA ASP A 114 -5.28 -7.52 11.60
C ASP A 114 -4.33 -8.26 12.55
N PRO A 115 -4.81 -8.85 13.66
CA PRO A 115 -4.01 -9.72 14.48
C PRO A 115 -3.79 -11.06 13.77
N TYR A 116 -2.55 -11.36 13.39
CA TYR A 116 -2.22 -12.65 12.78
C TYR A 116 -1.76 -13.65 13.83
N PRO A 117 -2.22 -14.92 13.79
CA PRO A 117 -1.78 -15.97 14.69
C PRO A 117 -0.26 -16.11 14.70
N GLY A 118 0.31 -16.27 15.90
CA GLY A 118 1.76 -16.42 16.07
C GLY A 118 2.59 -15.15 15.91
N ARG A 119 1.96 -13.98 15.75
CA ARG A 119 2.65 -12.68 15.70
C ARG A 119 2.47 -11.92 17.01
N PRO A 120 3.56 -11.67 17.78
CA PRO A 120 3.47 -10.86 18.98
C PRO A 120 3.00 -9.45 18.68
N MET A 121 1.97 -8.99 19.35
CA MET A 121 1.45 -7.64 19.17
C MET A 121 2.36 -6.57 19.79
N GLY A 122 3.10 -6.89 20.85
CA GLY A 122 4.09 -6.01 21.48
C GLY A 122 3.52 -4.64 21.85
N GLY A 123 2.36 -4.59 22.49
CA GLY A 123 1.66 -3.35 22.83
C GLY A 123 0.90 -2.68 21.68
N ARG A 124 0.99 -3.21 20.46
CA ARG A 124 0.18 -2.76 19.32
C ARG A 124 -1.17 -3.48 19.33
N ARG A 125 -2.22 -2.79 18.96
CA ARG A 125 -3.57 -3.35 18.84
C ARG A 125 -4.33 -2.75 17.66
N PRO A 126 -5.34 -3.44 17.13
CA PRO A 126 -6.31 -2.80 16.25
C PRO A 126 -7.14 -1.78 17.06
N PRO A 127 -7.69 -0.76 16.41
CA PRO A 127 -8.71 0.08 17.01
C PRO A 127 -9.98 -0.75 17.29
N ASN A 128 -10.70 -0.42 18.37
CA ASN A 128 -12.02 -0.99 18.63
C ASN A 128 -13.09 -0.35 17.72
N ALA A 129 -14.33 -0.86 17.77
CA ALA A 129 -15.41 -0.41 16.89
C ALA A 129 -15.69 1.12 17.00
N LEU A 130 -15.67 1.68 18.20
CA LEU A 130 -15.88 3.11 18.42
C LEU A 130 -14.71 3.94 17.87
N GLU A 131 -13.49 3.49 18.12
CA GLU A 131 -12.28 4.10 17.58
C GLU A 131 -12.24 4.03 16.04
N MET A 132 -12.69 2.91 15.44
CA MET A 132 -12.81 2.78 13.98
C MET A 132 -13.77 3.81 13.38
N GLN A 133 -14.92 4.04 14.01
CA GLN A 133 -15.88 5.06 13.55
C GLN A 133 -15.30 6.47 13.69
N GLY A 134 -14.65 6.77 14.81
CA GLY A 134 -13.96 8.06 14.99
C GLY A 134 -12.85 8.28 13.97
N LEU A 135 -12.05 7.25 13.69
CA LEU A 135 -11.04 7.29 12.63
C LEU A 135 -11.69 7.50 11.26
N ALA A 136 -12.74 6.76 10.92
CA ALA A 136 -13.41 6.88 9.64
C ALA A 136 -13.95 8.29 9.40
N ALA A 137 -14.59 8.89 10.41
CA ALA A 137 -15.08 10.27 10.33
C ALA A 137 -13.93 11.25 10.06
N MET A 138 -12.85 11.17 10.82
CA MET A 138 -11.69 12.03 10.70
C MET A 138 -10.96 11.84 9.37
N LEU A 139 -10.71 10.59 8.98
CA LEU A 139 -9.99 10.26 7.73
C LEU A 139 -10.80 10.69 6.50
N GLY A 140 -12.11 10.42 6.50
CA GLY A 140 -13.01 10.82 5.41
C GLY A 140 -13.09 12.33 5.24
N GLN A 141 -13.27 13.06 6.35
CA GLN A 141 -13.28 14.51 6.33
C GLN A 141 -11.95 15.09 5.81
N THR A 142 -10.83 14.60 6.34
CA THR A 142 -9.49 15.05 5.91
C THR A 142 -9.22 14.73 4.44
N ALA A 143 -9.54 13.52 3.98
CA ALA A 143 -9.36 13.15 2.57
C ALA A 143 -10.15 14.07 1.63
N LYS A 144 -11.40 14.42 2.01
CA LYS A 144 -12.26 15.36 1.27
C LYS A 144 -11.62 16.75 1.17
N GLU A 145 -11.04 17.27 2.26
CA GLU A 145 -10.36 18.58 2.27
C GLU A 145 -9.17 18.63 1.28
N TYR A 146 -8.50 17.48 1.08
CA TYR A 146 -7.37 17.37 0.16
C TYR A 146 -7.73 16.78 -1.21
N HIS A 147 -9.01 16.64 -1.53
CA HIS A 147 -9.51 16.10 -2.82
C HIS A 147 -8.96 14.70 -3.15
N LEU A 148 -8.84 13.86 -2.12
CA LEU A 148 -8.46 12.46 -2.24
C LEU A 148 -9.70 11.57 -2.16
N SER A 149 -9.80 10.61 -3.08
CA SER A 149 -10.70 9.47 -2.89
C SER A 149 -10.16 8.59 -1.77
N ILE A 150 -11.02 8.22 -0.82
CA ILE A 150 -10.63 7.32 0.27
C ILE A 150 -11.44 6.04 0.22
N VAL A 151 -10.76 4.91 0.38
CA VAL A 151 -11.36 3.58 0.33
C VAL A 151 -10.80 2.68 1.42
N ALA A 152 -11.63 1.80 1.99
CA ALA A 152 -11.24 0.84 3.03
C ALA A 152 -11.07 -0.56 2.44
N CYS A 153 -9.97 -1.25 2.77
CA CYS A 153 -9.60 -2.54 2.23
C CYS A 153 -10.13 -3.69 3.09
N CYS A 154 -11.20 -4.34 2.65
CA CYS A 154 -11.79 -5.54 3.30
C CYS A 154 -12.09 -5.38 4.79
N GLU A 155 -12.54 -4.21 5.20
CA GLU A 155 -12.95 -3.94 6.57
C GLU A 155 -14.40 -4.35 6.81
N ALA A 156 -14.69 -4.89 8.00
CA ALA A 156 -16.01 -5.39 8.36
C ALA A 156 -17.07 -4.28 8.59
N GLY A 157 -16.63 -3.04 8.79
CA GLY A 157 -17.53 -1.90 9.05
C GLY A 157 -18.08 -1.27 7.77
N ASP A 158 -19.23 -0.60 7.90
CA ASP A 158 -19.71 0.34 6.89
C ASP A 158 -19.19 1.74 7.22
N PHE A 159 -18.33 2.25 6.36
CA PHE A 159 -17.74 3.59 6.48
C PHE A 159 -18.25 4.55 5.39
N SER A 160 -19.24 4.13 4.61
CA SER A 160 -19.85 4.96 3.55
C SER A 160 -20.47 6.26 4.08
N PRO A 161 -21.04 6.34 5.31
CA PRO A 161 -21.51 7.60 5.89
C PRO A 161 -20.41 8.66 6.04
N HIS A 162 -19.14 8.21 6.11
CA HIS A 162 -17.97 9.09 6.20
C HIS A 162 -17.29 9.34 4.85
N GLY A 163 -17.94 8.95 3.74
CA GLY A 163 -17.38 9.11 2.40
C GLY A 163 -16.27 8.12 2.03
N ILE A 164 -16.09 7.06 2.82
CA ILE A 164 -15.09 6.02 2.57
C ILE A 164 -15.73 4.87 1.80
N GLY A 165 -15.26 4.66 0.56
CA GLY A 165 -15.71 3.59 -0.30
C GLY A 165 -15.07 2.24 0.04
N ARG A 166 -15.56 1.17 -0.59
CA ARG A 166 -14.91 -0.14 -0.55
C ARG A 166 -13.74 -0.19 -1.53
N ALA A 167 -12.61 -0.70 -1.08
CA ALA A 167 -11.42 -0.83 -1.92
C ALA A 167 -11.52 -2.04 -2.86
N ALA A 168 -11.01 -1.84 -4.07
CA ALA A 168 -10.50 -2.90 -4.91
C ALA A 168 -9.00 -2.66 -5.07
N CYS A 169 -8.17 -3.40 -4.32
CA CYS A 169 -6.72 -3.23 -4.42
C CYS A 169 -6.21 -3.56 -5.82
N ILE A 170 -6.86 -4.48 -6.54
CA ILE A 170 -6.67 -4.75 -7.96
C ILE A 170 -7.97 -4.33 -8.67
N ASP A 171 -8.08 -3.03 -8.91
CA ASP A 171 -9.25 -2.39 -9.49
C ASP A 171 -9.26 -2.56 -11.02
N ARG A 172 -10.27 -3.29 -11.53
CA ARG A 172 -10.47 -3.54 -12.94
C ARG A 172 -10.61 -2.23 -13.75
N ALA A 173 -11.45 -1.31 -13.29
CA ALA A 173 -11.70 -0.06 -14.02
C ALA A 173 -10.41 0.78 -14.14
N ARG A 174 -9.58 0.79 -13.09
CA ARG A 174 -8.28 1.46 -13.13
C ARG A 174 -7.30 0.77 -14.09
N LEU A 175 -7.28 -0.58 -14.11
CA LEU A 175 -6.49 -1.33 -15.08
C LEU A 175 -6.96 -1.12 -16.52
N GLU A 176 -8.27 -1.05 -16.75
CA GLU A 176 -8.84 -0.75 -18.07
C GLU A 176 -8.42 0.63 -18.58
N ARG A 177 -8.46 1.64 -17.71
CA ARG A 177 -7.94 2.98 -18.04
C ARG A 177 -6.44 2.96 -18.37
N LEU A 178 -5.65 2.21 -17.60
CA LEU A 178 -4.22 2.05 -17.82
C LEU A 178 -3.90 1.39 -19.17
N CYS A 179 -4.71 0.42 -19.58
CA CYS A 179 -4.52 -0.34 -20.81
C CYS A 179 -5.19 0.28 -22.04
N GLY A 180 -6.05 1.27 -21.85
CA GLY A 180 -6.79 1.91 -22.93
C GLY A 180 -7.90 1.03 -23.53
N GLY A 181 -8.45 0.07 -22.75
CA GLY A 181 -9.51 -0.80 -23.26
C GLY A 181 -10.04 -1.78 -22.21
N PRO A 182 -11.19 -2.44 -22.50
CA PRO A 182 -11.85 -3.34 -21.60
C PRO A 182 -11.05 -4.62 -21.34
N LEU A 183 -11.12 -5.12 -20.09
CA LEU A 183 -10.45 -6.33 -19.63
C LEU A 183 -11.46 -7.42 -19.27
N ARG A 184 -11.23 -8.62 -19.77
CA ARG A 184 -12.00 -9.81 -19.38
C ARG A 184 -11.37 -10.46 -18.14
N LEU A 185 -11.65 -9.89 -16.97
CA LEU A 185 -11.18 -10.41 -15.68
C LEU A 185 -12.38 -10.71 -14.80
N GLY A 186 -12.40 -11.86 -14.16
CA GLY A 186 -13.37 -12.23 -13.14
C GLY A 186 -13.07 -11.58 -11.79
N ALA A 187 -13.91 -11.87 -10.78
CA ALA A 187 -13.58 -11.55 -9.39
C ALA A 187 -12.52 -12.54 -8.88
N ASP A 188 -11.60 -12.05 -8.07
CA ASP A 188 -10.57 -12.90 -7.46
C ASP A 188 -11.21 -13.77 -6.37
N ARG A 189 -11.23 -15.09 -6.61
CA ARG A 189 -11.83 -16.09 -5.71
C ARG A 189 -10.91 -16.46 -4.53
N GLY A 190 -9.66 -16.12 -4.59
CA GLY A 190 -8.67 -16.36 -3.54
C GLY A 190 -8.66 -15.31 -2.43
N GLN A 191 -9.46 -14.26 -2.56
CA GLN A 191 -9.49 -13.15 -1.61
C GLN A 191 -10.55 -13.32 -0.52
N ARG A 192 -10.41 -12.51 0.54
CA ARG A 192 -11.38 -12.45 1.65
C ARG A 192 -12.78 -12.10 1.14
N PRO A 193 -13.85 -12.59 1.80
CA PRO A 193 -15.22 -12.18 1.48
C PRO A 193 -15.36 -10.65 1.49
N GLY A 194 -16.04 -10.10 0.48
CA GLY A 194 -16.21 -8.64 0.34
C GLY A 194 -15.05 -7.91 -0.35
N CYS A 195 -13.98 -8.60 -0.76
CA CYS A 195 -12.93 -8.02 -1.58
C CYS A 195 -13.44 -7.70 -3.00
N GLY A 196 -13.15 -6.47 -3.47
CA GLY A 196 -13.52 -6.01 -4.81
C GLY A 196 -12.45 -6.27 -5.89
N CYS A 197 -11.38 -7.00 -5.56
CA CYS A 197 -10.28 -7.26 -6.50
C CYS A 197 -10.70 -8.16 -7.65
N CYS A 198 -10.19 -7.86 -8.85
CA CYS A 198 -10.26 -8.79 -9.97
C CYS A 198 -9.13 -9.82 -9.93
N GLU A 199 -9.28 -10.89 -10.70
CA GLU A 199 -8.31 -11.97 -10.83
C GLU A 199 -6.88 -11.47 -11.04
N SER A 200 -5.94 -12.07 -10.28
CA SER A 200 -4.52 -11.73 -10.32
C SER A 200 -3.66 -12.92 -9.92
N VAL A 201 -2.39 -12.85 -10.25
CA VAL A 201 -1.37 -13.81 -9.82
C VAL A 201 -0.34 -13.05 -9.00
N ASP A 202 -0.12 -13.48 -7.76
CA ASP A 202 0.97 -12.97 -6.93
C ASP A 202 2.27 -13.65 -7.33
N ILE A 203 3.24 -12.84 -7.77
CA ILE A 203 4.60 -13.30 -8.12
C ILE A 203 5.61 -12.98 -7.02
N GLY A 204 5.15 -12.38 -5.92
CA GLY A 204 5.96 -12.11 -4.74
C GLY A 204 6.30 -13.37 -3.94
N ALA A 205 7.35 -13.27 -3.13
CA ALA A 205 7.72 -14.34 -2.20
C ALA A 205 7.72 -13.84 -0.75
N TYR A 206 7.32 -14.72 0.17
CA TYR A 206 7.40 -14.46 1.60
C TYR A 206 8.86 -14.44 2.05
N ASP A 207 9.13 -13.75 3.16
CA ASP A 207 10.46 -13.65 3.78
C ASP A 207 11.54 -13.01 2.87
N THR A 208 11.15 -12.13 1.94
CA THR A 208 12.08 -11.44 1.04
C THR A 208 12.24 -9.94 1.33
N CYS A 209 11.45 -9.35 2.21
CA CYS A 209 11.46 -7.91 2.47
C CYS A 209 12.37 -7.56 3.66
N PRO A 210 13.41 -6.70 3.49
CA PRO A 210 14.32 -6.31 4.57
C PRO A 210 13.74 -5.28 5.54
N SER A 211 12.55 -4.72 5.28
CA SER A 211 11.98 -3.62 6.08
C SER A 211 11.67 -3.99 7.53
N GLY A 212 11.47 -5.26 7.85
CA GLY A 212 11.31 -5.75 9.23
C GLY A 212 10.13 -5.15 10.01
N CYS A 213 9.09 -4.67 9.32
CA CYS A 213 7.91 -4.07 9.95
C CYS A 213 7.30 -5.02 10.98
N ARG A 214 7.11 -4.54 12.20
CA ARG A 214 6.72 -5.38 13.34
C ARG A 214 5.29 -5.95 13.26
N TYR A 215 4.48 -5.48 12.35
CA TYR A 215 3.13 -5.97 12.06
C TYR A 215 3.07 -6.82 10.78
N CYS A 216 4.19 -7.03 10.08
CA CYS A 216 4.20 -7.69 8.78
C CYS A 216 3.85 -9.17 8.89
N TYR A 217 2.84 -9.62 8.16
CA TYR A 217 2.45 -11.03 8.07
C TYR A 217 3.33 -11.82 7.08
N ALA A 218 3.90 -11.14 6.08
CA ALA A 218 4.64 -11.77 5.00
C ALA A 218 6.11 -12.06 5.35
N ASN A 219 6.65 -11.46 6.42
CA ASN A 219 8.03 -11.65 6.84
C ASN A 219 8.09 -12.44 8.15
N ARG A 220 8.20 -13.75 8.06
CA ARG A 220 8.13 -14.67 9.21
C ARG A 220 9.50 -14.99 9.80
N SER A 221 10.55 -14.92 8.99
CA SER A 221 11.91 -15.25 9.38
C SER A 221 12.90 -14.17 8.97
N PRO A 222 13.29 -13.27 9.91
CA PRO A 222 14.33 -12.28 9.63
C PRO A 222 15.66 -12.91 9.18
N ALA A 223 15.98 -14.11 9.68
CA ALA A 223 17.18 -14.85 9.31
C ALA A 223 17.17 -15.26 7.80
N ARG A 224 16.03 -15.72 7.29
CA ARG A 224 15.88 -16.05 5.85
C ARG A 224 16.03 -14.82 4.97
N THR A 225 15.42 -13.70 5.38
CA THR A 225 15.55 -12.43 4.67
C THR A 225 17.00 -11.97 4.65
N CYS A 226 17.72 -12.09 5.75
CA CYS A 226 19.14 -11.76 5.83
C CYS A 226 19.98 -12.60 4.86
N LEU A 227 19.74 -13.92 4.80
CA LEU A 227 20.45 -14.82 3.89
C LEU A 227 20.27 -14.43 2.42
N LEU A 228 19.06 -14.07 2.00
CA LEU A 228 18.80 -13.63 0.62
C LEU A 228 19.59 -12.37 0.22
N TYR A 229 19.86 -11.48 1.17
CA TYR A 229 20.62 -10.25 0.90
C TYR A 229 22.13 -10.35 1.17
N THR A 230 22.59 -11.44 1.78
CA THR A 230 24.02 -11.65 2.10
C THR A 230 24.66 -12.74 1.25
N SER A 231 23.90 -13.69 0.70
CA SER A 231 24.41 -14.80 -0.12
C SER A 231 24.55 -14.46 -1.60
N ASP A 232 23.76 -13.53 -2.14
CA ASP A 232 23.75 -13.24 -3.56
C ASP A 232 24.88 -12.30 -4.03
N ALA A 233 25.76 -11.85 -3.15
CA ALA A 233 26.83 -10.93 -3.53
C ALA A 233 28.19 -11.60 -3.79
N ALA A 234 28.34 -12.88 -3.53
CA ALA A 234 29.63 -13.55 -3.54
C ALA A 234 29.77 -14.73 -4.52
N ASP A 235 28.66 -15.30 -5.01
CA ASP A 235 28.72 -16.55 -5.78
C ASP A 235 28.44 -16.43 -7.29
N ASP A 236 28.21 -15.21 -7.81
CA ASP A 236 27.96 -14.95 -9.24
C ASP A 236 29.03 -14.05 -9.91
N LEU A 237 30.29 -14.10 -9.44
CA LEU A 237 31.43 -13.45 -10.11
C LEU A 237 32.44 -14.46 -10.61
#